data_1ccb4660266879a7e69296154d87bc95
#
_entry.id   1ccb4660266879a7e69296154d87bc95
#
_cell.length_a   1.000
_cell.length_b   1.000
_cell.length_c   1.000
_cell.angle_alpha   90.00
_cell.angle_beta   90.00
_cell.angle_gamma   90.00
#
_symmetry.space_group_name_H-M   'P 1'
#
loop_
_entity.id
_entity.type
_entity.pdbx_description
1 polymer ?
#
loop_
_entity_poly.entity_id
_entity_poly.type
_entity_poly.pdbx_seq_one_letter_code
_entity_poly.pdbx_strand_id
1 'polypeptide(L)'
;MLGSEYSKVSLFRVVVFMTKAHEEYMEYALGLAVKAQGRTSPNPMVGAVLVKDGYIVGEGFTNPAGGPHAEIVALTEAGKSAKGSTVYVTLEPCAHYGRTGPCADALIAAGVKEVYSAIEDPNPDVNGKGHARLRDAGIPVHTGISQSAAAEINKPFFKYVVSGQPWVTAKFAVSLDGKIATNMGESQWITGEQSRQRVHHMRNVTDAILVGAGTVLADNPNLTTRLQDNTDNIRNPLRIVVDSSGRVSPKARVYHPDTPGNSVLATTSQAKASHCKQLESQGVKIWNLPEDANGRVNLNSLLDKIGEEGMLTLLVEGGSEILGAFVADGLMDQVCA
;
A
#
# COMPACT_ATOMS: atom_id res chain seq x y z
N MET A 1 47.41 38.65 -7.57
CA MET A 1 46.56 37.81 -6.71
C MET A 1 45.11 37.97 -7.16
N LEU A 2 44.74 37.33 -8.24
CA LEU A 2 43.34 37.30 -8.76
C LEU A 2 43.08 35.92 -9.44
N GLY A 3 43.23 34.84 -8.67
CA GLY A 3 43.10 33.50 -9.25
C GLY A 3 42.31 32.47 -8.43
N SER A 4 41.71 32.83 -7.27
CA SER A 4 41.08 31.83 -6.36
C SER A 4 39.55 31.95 -6.17
N GLU A 5 38.92 33.00 -6.66
CA GLU A 5 37.47 33.17 -6.47
C GLU A 5 36.61 32.57 -7.61
N TYR A 6 37.16 32.47 -8.82
CA TYR A 6 36.40 31.89 -9.96
C TYR A 6 36.18 30.37 -9.85
N SER A 7 37.06 29.65 -9.13
CA SER A 7 36.92 28.19 -9.00
C SER A 7 35.79 27.77 -8.02
N LYS A 8 35.57 28.55 -6.94
CA LYS A 8 34.51 28.21 -5.94
C LYS A 8 33.11 28.49 -6.45
N VAL A 9 32.89 29.55 -7.21
CA VAL A 9 31.57 29.88 -7.78
C VAL A 9 31.18 28.90 -8.88
N SER A 10 32.13 28.42 -9.69
CA SER A 10 31.90 27.41 -10.71
C SER A 10 31.55 26.05 -10.11
N LEU A 11 32.26 25.61 -9.04
CA LEU A 11 32.01 24.36 -8.36
C LEU A 11 30.64 24.37 -7.67
N PHE A 12 30.26 25.46 -7.02
CA PHE A 12 28.96 25.58 -6.33
C PHE A 12 27.80 25.59 -7.32
N ARG A 13 27.93 26.27 -8.48
CA ARG A 13 26.91 26.17 -9.54
C ARG A 13 26.78 24.77 -10.14
N VAL A 14 27.89 24.10 -10.40
CA VAL A 14 27.87 22.71 -10.93
C VAL A 14 27.26 21.77 -9.94
N VAL A 15 27.60 21.86 -8.65
CA VAL A 15 26.98 20.99 -7.59
C VAL A 15 25.49 21.25 -7.45
N VAL A 16 25.03 22.52 -7.50
CA VAL A 16 23.58 22.85 -7.41
C VAL A 16 22.82 22.35 -8.66
N PHE A 17 23.42 22.45 -9.86
CA PHE A 17 22.78 21.89 -11.07
C PHE A 17 22.75 20.36 -11.08
N MET A 18 23.81 19.70 -10.60
CA MET A 18 23.85 18.23 -10.53
C MET A 18 22.86 17.68 -9.50
N THR A 19 22.75 18.30 -8.31
CA THR A 19 21.76 17.88 -7.31
C THR A 19 20.35 18.04 -7.82
N LYS A 20 20.02 19.10 -8.52
CA LYS A 20 18.69 19.32 -9.09
C LYS A 20 18.34 18.26 -10.14
N ALA A 21 19.28 17.86 -10.99
CA ALA A 21 19.06 16.78 -11.95
C ALA A 21 18.82 15.42 -11.28
N HIS A 22 19.53 15.10 -10.19
CA HIS A 22 19.31 13.88 -9.42
C HIS A 22 17.92 13.86 -8.74
N GLU A 23 17.47 15.00 -8.21
CA GLU A 23 16.13 15.15 -7.63
C GLU A 23 15.05 14.94 -8.70
N GLU A 24 15.18 15.53 -9.88
CA GLU A 24 14.24 15.38 -11.00
C GLU A 24 14.07 13.91 -11.44
N TYR A 25 15.17 13.16 -11.56
CA TYR A 25 15.10 11.73 -11.87
C TYR A 25 14.48 10.88 -10.75
N MET A 26 14.75 11.21 -9.48
CA MET A 26 14.13 10.53 -8.35
C MET A 26 12.65 10.85 -8.24
N GLU A 27 12.22 12.08 -8.48
CA GLU A 27 10.81 12.46 -8.54
C GLU A 27 10.08 11.72 -9.68
N TYR A 28 10.75 11.57 -10.83
CA TYR A 28 10.20 10.77 -11.92
C TYR A 28 10.04 9.29 -11.51
N ALA A 29 11.04 8.70 -10.85
CA ALA A 29 10.95 7.34 -10.31
C ALA A 29 9.81 7.20 -9.27
N LEU A 30 9.61 8.20 -8.40
CA LEU A 30 8.47 8.24 -7.48
C LEU A 30 7.13 8.28 -8.22
N GLY A 31 7.04 9.06 -9.29
CA GLY A 31 5.87 9.08 -10.16
C GLY A 31 5.56 7.71 -10.78
N LEU A 32 6.59 6.95 -11.16
CA LEU A 32 6.43 5.56 -11.62
C LEU A 32 5.95 4.63 -10.50
N ALA A 33 6.52 4.74 -9.30
CA ALA A 33 6.11 3.94 -8.13
C ALA A 33 4.61 4.06 -7.84
N VAL A 34 4.05 5.25 -7.93
CA VAL A 34 2.61 5.51 -7.70
C VAL A 34 1.72 4.78 -8.70
N LYS A 35 2.18 4.48 -9.93
CA LYS A 35 1.42 3.68 -10.90
C LYS A 35 1.11 2.27 -10.39
N ALA A 36 1.89 1.75 -9.46
CA ALA A 36 1.73 0.44 -8.83
C ALA A 36 0.70 0.43 -7.68
N GLN A 37 0.12 1.57 -7.31
CA GLN A 37 -0.73 1.71 -6.14
C GLN A 37 -1.90 0.73 -6.12
N GLY A 38 -2.04 0.00 -4.99
CA GLY A 38 -3.10 -0.98 -4.77
C GLY A 38 -2.97 -2.26 -5.61
N ARG A 39 -1.80 -2.55 -6.17
CA ARG A 39 -1.58 -3.71 -7.06
C ARG A 39 -0.41 -4.62 -6.64
N THR A 40 0.39 -4.20 -5.65
CA THR A 40 1.67 -4.85 -5.33
C THR A 40 1.66 -5.69 -4.07
N SER A 41 0.69 -5.55 -3.17
CA SER A 41 0.68 -6.25 -1.88
C SER A 41 0.99 -7.74 -2.00
N PRO A 42 1.88 -8.28 -1.16
CA PRO A 42 2.55 -7.65 -0.01
C PRO A 42 3.83 -6.86 -0.36
N ASN A 43 4.18 -6.66 -1.64
CA ASN A 43 5.39 -5.94 -2.05
C ASN A 43 5.22 -4.42 -1.94
N PRO A 44 6.33 -3.65 -1.77
CA PRO A 44 6.30 -2.20 -1.78
C PRO A 44 6.04 -1.63 -3.18
N MET A 45 5.61 -0.38 -3.23
CA MET A 45 5.55 0.41 -4.45
C MET A 45 6.93 0.99 -4.74
N VAL A 46 7.62 0.47 -5.75
CA VAL A 46 8.95 0.93 -6.16
C VAL A 46 8.91 1.41 -7.60
N GLY A 47 9.62 2.47 -7.88
CA GLY A 47 9.92 2.96 -9.22
C GLY A 47 11.43 2.98 -9.43
N ALA A 48 11.87 2.67 -10.64
CA ALA A 48 13.28 2.69 -11.04
C ALA A 48 13.47 3.33 -12.39
N VAL A 49 14.53 4.13 -12.52
CA VAL A 49 14.92 4.83 -13.75
C VAL A 49 16.41 4.64 -13.99
N LEU A 50 16.79 4.23 -15.18
CA LEU A 50 18.17 4.14 -15.64
C LEU A 50 18.47 5.33 -16.55
N VAL A 51 19.53 6.08 -16.22
CA VAL A 51 19.94 7.27 -16.96
C VAL A 51 21.35 7.08 -17.51
N LYS A 52 21.55 7.34 -18.78
CA LYS A 52 22.86 7.32 -19.44
C LYS A 52 23.03 8.55 -20.32
N ASP A 53 24.16 9.24 -20.15
CA ASP A 53 24.48 10.44 -20.92
C ASP A 53 23.37 11.52 -20.87
N GLY A 54 22.65 11.61 -19.73
CA GLY A 54 21.54 12.55 -19.52
C GLY A 54 20.19 12.08 -20.06
N TYR A 55 20.09 10.90 -20.67
CA TYR A 55 18.86 10.36 -21.23
C TYR A 55 18.35 9.17 -20.42
N ILE A 56 17.05 9.07 -20.21
CA ILE A 56 16.40 7.88 -19.65
C ILE A 56 16.49 6.78 -20.71
N VAL A 57 17.15 5.66 -20.34
CA VAL A 57 17.35 4.48 -21.21
C VAL A 57 16.52 3.28 -20.77
N GLY A 58 15.88 3.36 -19.60
CA GLY A 58 14.96 2.35 -19.12
C GLY A 58 14.24 2.84 -17.88
N GLU A 59 12.97 2.46 -17.77
CA GLU A 59 12.12 2.80 -16.62
C GLU A 59 11.26 1.61 -16.21
N GLY A 60 10.81 1.60 -14.95
CA GLY A 60 9.98 0.52 -14.46
C GLY A 60 9.36 0.82 -13.12
N PHE A 61 8.31 0.08 -12.80
CA PHE A 61 7.68 0.08 -11.49
C PHE A 61 7.31 -1.35 -11.09
N THR A 62 7.12 -1.58 -9.77
CA THR A 62 6.80 -2.91 -9.24
C THR A 62 5.53 -3.47 -9.86
N ASN A 63 5.63 -4.65 -10.44
CA ASN A 63 4.49 -5.41 -10.94
C ASN A 63 3.71 -6.10 -9.79
N PRO A 64 2.49 -6.60 -10.06
CA PRO A 64 1.75 -7.40 -9.08
C PRO A 64 2.61 -8.53 -8.49
N ALA A 65 2.29 -8.93 -7.25
CA ALA A 65 3.07 -9.92 -6.48
C ALA A 65 3.37 -11.20 -7.29
N GLY A 66 4.65 -11.54 -7.38
CA GLY A 66 5.16 -12.63 -8.23
C GLY A 66 5.68 -12.17 -9.59
N GLY A 67 5.40 -10.94 -10.00
CA GLY A 67 5.98 -10.31 -11.17
C GLY A 67 7.34 -9.65 -10.88
N PRO A 68 8.01 -9.09 -11.90
CA PRO A 68 9.31 -8.45 -11.76
C PRO A 68 9.23 -7.16 -10.92
N HIS A 69 10.31 -6.90 -10.18
CA HIS A 69 10.52 -5.64 -9.47
C HIS A 69 10.85 -4.51 -10.44
N ALA A 70 10.73 -3.27 -9.97
CA ALA A 70 10.96 -2.06 -10.77
C ALA A 70 12.30 -2.05 -11.49
N GLU A 71 13.38 -2.45 -10.80
CA GLU A 71 14.74 -2.48 -11.32
C GLU A 71 14.87 -3.48 -12.48
N ILE A 72 14.20 -4.63 -12.37
CA ILE A 72 14.23 -5.67 -13.42
C ILE A 72 13.48 -5.21 -14.66
N VAL A 73 12.34 -4.52 -14.47
CA VAL A 73 11.58 -3.91 -15.58
C VAL A 73 12.45 -2.88 -16.30
N ALA A 74 13.04 -1.94 -15.54
CA ALA A 74 13.89 -0.88 -16.08
C ALA A 74 15.16 -1.43 -16.77
N LEU A 75 15.80 -2.48 -16.19
CA LEU A 75 16.94 -3.15 -16.81
C LEU A 75 16.57 -3.85 -18.13
N THR A 76 15.38 -4.47 -18.15
CA THR A 76 14.88 -5.16 -19.35
C THR A 76 14.65 -4.18 -20.50
N GLU A 77 14.06 -3.03 -20.19
CA GLU A 77 13.84 -1.96 -21.18
C GLU A 77 15.17 -1.34 -21.66
N ALA A 78 16.08 -1.05 -20.72
CA ALA A 78 17.40 -0.48 -21.07
C ALA A 78 18.25 -1.42 -21.93
N GLY A 79 18.10 -2.73 -21.75
CA GLY A 79 18.89 -3.73 -22.49
C GLY A 79 20.40 -3.44 -22.37
N LYS A 80 21.10 -3.36 -23.50
CA LYS A 80 22.57 -3.08 -23.55
C LYS A 80 22.93 -1.68 -23.03
N SER A 81 22.02 -0.73 -23.02
CA SER A 81 22.25 0.63 -22.53
C SER A 81 22.33 0.71 -21.02
N ALA A 82 21.90 -0.33 -20.28
CA ALA A 82 22.05 -0.43 -18.83
C ALA A 82 23.52 -0.37 -18.37
N LYS A 83 24.44 -0.89 -19.18
CA LYS A 83 25.86 -0.83 -18.85
C LYS A 83 26.38 0.60 -18.80
N GLY A 84 26.92 1.00 -17.64
CA GLY A 84 27.45 2.34 -17.38
C GLY A 84 26.36 3.39 -17.12
N SER A 85 25.10 3.02 -16.95
CA SER A 85 24.01 3.93 -16.56
C SER A 85 24.04 4.25 -15.07
N THR A 86 23.48 5.38 -14.68
CA THR A 86 23.12 5.74 -13.31
C THR A 86 21.71 5.27 -13.02
N VAL A 87 21.48 4.60 -11.90
CA VAL A 87 20.18 4.08 -11.48
C VAL A 87 19.58 4.99 -10.40
N TYR A 88 18.31 5.34 -10.55
CA TYR A 88 17.50 6.00 -9.52
C TYR A 88 16.39 5.04 -9.13
N VAL A 89 16.33 4.65 -7.86
CA VAL A 89 15.34 3.71 -7.33
C VAL A 89 14.75 4.25 -6.03
N THR A 90 13.44 4.13 -5.88
CA THR A 90 12.73 4.76 -4.75
C THR A 90 12.86 4.00 -3.43
N LEU A 91 13.37 2.77 -3.44
CA LEU A 91 13.64 1.95 -2.26
C LEU A 91 14.92 1.14 -2.49
N GLU A 92 15.59 0.74 -1.42
CA GLU A 92 16.78 -0.12 -1.47
C GLU A 92 16.57 -1.35 -2.35
N PRO A 93 17.46 -1.64 -3.32
CA PRO A 93 17.39 -2.86 -4.12
C PRO A 93 17.53 -4.12 -3.25
N CYS A 94 16.62 -5.07 -3.39
CA CYS A 94 16.62 -6.28 -2.56
C CYS A 94 17.89 -7.12 -2.77
N ALA A 95 18.34 -7.79 -1.67
CA ALA A 95 19.51 -8.66 -1.64
C ALA A 95 19.18 -10.14 -1.37
N HIS A 96 17.91 -10.47 -1.09
CA HIS A 96 17.47 -11.82 -0.79
C HIS A 96 16.89 -12.52 -2.03
N TYR A 97 16.99 -13.85 -2.04
CA TYR A 97 16.32 -14.68 -3.02
C TYR A 97 14.88 -14.92 -2.59
N GLY A 98 13.95 -14.28 -3.32
CA GLY A 98 12.52 -14.52 -3.19
C GLY A 98 11.99 -15.37 -4.33
N ARG A 99 10.86 -14.97 -4.92
CA ARG A 99 10.31 -15.57 -6.14
C ARG A 99 11.15 -15.22 -7.37
N THR A 100 11.89 -14.13 -7.32
CA THR A 100 12.88 -13.66 -8.31
C THR A 100 14.23 -13.52 -7.64
N GLY A 101 15.31 -13.50 -8.43
CA GLY A 101 16.65 -13.22 -7.90
C GLY A 101 16.79 -11.78 -7.38
N PRO A 102 17.83 -11.50 -6.54
CA PRO A 102 18.05 -10.19 -5.95
C PRO A 102 18.24 -9.09 -7.01
N CYS A 103 17.57 -7.94 -6.83
CA CYS A 103 17.73 -6.79 -7.72
C CYS A 103 19.16 -6.24 -7.68
N ALA A 104 19.81 -6.26 -6.51
CA ALA A 104 21.22 -5.86 -6.38
C ALA A 104 22.13 -6.67 -7.33
N ASP A 105 21.92 -7.99 -7.42
CA ASP A 105 22.70 -8.84 -8.33
C ASP A 105 22.45 -8.53 -9.80
N ALA A 106 21.20 -8.26 -10.15
CA ALA A 106 20.84 -7.90 -11.51
C ALA A 106 21.50 -6.58 -11.93
N LEU A 107 21.53 -5.58 -11.04
CA LEU A 107 22.21 -4.29 -11.26
C LEU A 107 23.72 -4.48 -11.42
N ILE A 108 24.36 -5.31 -10.58
CA ILE A 108 25.77 -5.68 -10.66
C ILE A 108 26.06 -6.35 -12.01
N ALA A 109 25.29 -7.36 -12.39
CA ALA A 109 25.46 -8.11 -13.63
C ALA A 109 25.28 -7.21 -14.87
N ALA A 110 24.39 -6.23 -14.81
CA ALA A 110 24.16 -5.24 -15.86
C ALA A 110 25.35 -4.25 -16.01
N GLY A 111 26.21 -4.15 -14.99
CA GLY A 111 27.35 -3.23 -14.98
C GLY A 111 26.94 -1.76 -14.91
N VAL A 112 25.96 -1.43 -14.07
CA VAL A 112 25.57 -0.04 -13.84
C VAL A 112 26.71 0.75 -13.20
N LYS A 113 26.76 2.05 -13.42
CA LYS A 113 27.84 2.93 -12.96
C LYS A 113 27.72 3.26 -11.48
N GLU A 114 26.54 3.60 -11.03
CA GLU A 114 26.22 4.07 -9.67
C GLU A 114 24.72 3.94 -9.41
N VAL A 115 24.32 3.90 -8.13
CA VAL A 115 22.93 3.80 -7.70
C VAL A 115 22.57 4.93 -6.74
N TYR A 116 21.48 5.63 -7.01
CA TYR A 116 20.79 6.54 -6.11
C TYR A 116 19.54 5.84 -5.59
N SER A 117 19.50 5.58 -4.29
CA SER A 117 18.34 4.99 -3.61
C SER A 117 17.71 6.04 -2.70
N ALA A 118 16.39 6.25 -2.79
CA ALA A 118 15.73 7.28 -1.99
C ALA A 118 15.78 6.98 -0.50
N ILE A 119 15.55 5.72 -0.11
CA ILE A 119 15.50 5.29 1.29
C ILE A 119 15.95 3.83 1.43
N GLU A 120 16.52 3.49 2.58
CA GLU A 120 16.79 2.10 2.97
C GLU A 120 15.49 1.35 3.29
N ASP A 121 15.49 0.05 3.02
CA ASP A 121 14.33 -0.81 3.34
C ASP A 121 14.32 -1.09 4.85
N PRO A 122 13.26 -0.75 5.60
CA PRO A 122 13.17 -1.03 7.03
C PRO A 122 12.95 -2.52 7.34
N ASN A 123 12.74 -3.36 6.33
CA ASN A 123 12.60 -4.80 6.51
C ASN A 123 13.90 -5.39 7.08
N PRO A 124 13.89 -6.04 8.27
CA PRO A 124 15.09 -6.64 8.89
C PRO A 124 15.83 -7.62 7.99
N ASP A 125 15.14 -8.24 7.02
CA ASP A 125 15.75 -9.16 6.07
C ASP A 125 16.53 -8.44 4.95
N VAL A 126 16.27 -7.16 4.70
CA VAL A 126 16.90 -6.33 3.67
C VAL A 126 17.86 -5.31 4.30
N ASN A 127 17.34 -4.34 4.99
CA ASN A 127 17.99 -3.28 5.80
C ASN A 127 19.51 -3.09 5.57
N GLY A 128 19.88 -2.38 4.51
CA GLY A 128 21.27 -2.08 4.15
C GLY A 128 22.02 -3.19 3.42
N LYS A 129 21.49 -4.41 3.33
CA LYS A 129 22.18 -5.56 2.69
C LYS A 129 22.30 -5.39 1.18
N GLY A 130 21.28 -4.79 0.54
CA GLY A 130 21.31 -4.48 -0.89
C GLY A 130 22.35 -3.42 -1.22
N HIS A 131 22.38 -2.37 -0.44
CA HIS A 131 23.39 -1.31 -0.56
C HIS A 131 24.80 -1.84 -0.30
N ALA A 132 25.00 -2.66 0.73
CA ALA A 132 26.30 -3.28 1.02
C ALA A 132 26.78 -4.15 -0.16
N ARG A 133 25.90 -4.98 -0.71
CA ARG A 133 26.21 -5.87 -1.85
C ARG A 133 26.63 -5.09 -3.10
N LEU A 134 25.98 -3.97 -3.40
CA LEU A 134 26.36 -3.08 -4.49
C LEU A 134 27.74 -2.46 -4.25
N ARG A 135 27.99 -1.93 -3.03
CA ARG A 135 29.28 -1.33 -2.66
C ARG A 135 30.42 -2.34 -2.69
N ASP A 136 30.20 -3.59 -2.22
CA ASP A 136 31.17 -4.67 -2.26
C ASP A 136 31.54 -5.06 -3.70
N ALA A 137 30.62 -4.87 -4.64
CA ALA A 137 30.89 -5.04 -6.08
C ALA A 137 31.54 -3.81 -6.73
N GLY A 138 31.89 -2.77 -5.96
CA GLY A 138 32.53 -1.55 -6.45
C GLY A 138 31.56 -0.53 -7.07
N ILE A 139 30.25 -0.68 -6.86
CA ILE A 139 29.25 0.27 -7.35
C ILE A 139 28.95 1.29 -6.26
N PRO A 140 29.20 2.61 -6.48
CA PRO A 140 28.82 3.65 -5.53
C PRO A 140 27.31 3.69 -5.29
N VAL A 141 26.91 3.84 -4.01
CA VAL A 141 25.51 3.95 -3.60
C VAL A 141 25.32 5.23 -2.79
N HIS A 142 24.41 6.07 -3.26
CA HIS A 142 23.99 7.33 -2.65
C HIS A 142 22.56 7.18 -2.14
N THR A 143 22.26 7.73 -0.95
CA THR A 143 20.94 7.62 -0.32
C THR A 143 20.42 8.99 0.12
N GLY A 144 19.11 9.09 0.31
CA GLY A 144 18.46 10.25 0.95
C GLY A 144 17.79 11.25 0.00
N ILE A 145 17.95 11.11 -1.33
CA ILE A 145 17.26 12.00 -2.27
C ILE A 145 15.75 11.67 -2.25
N SER A 146 14.91 12.69 -1.98
CA SER A 146 13.45 12.58 -1.87
C SER A 146 12.98 11.52 -0.84
N GLN A 147 13.79 11.27 0.20
CA GLN A 147 13.55 10.24 1.22
C GLN A 147 12.17 10.34 1.84
N SER A 148 11.70 11.54 2.23
CA SER A 148 10.40 11.74 2.84
C SER A 148 9.25 11.36 1.91
N ALA A 149 9.37 11.67 0.61
CA ALA A 149 8.36 11.29 -0.38
C ALA A 149 8.32 9.76 -0.61
N ALA A 150 9.49 9.12 -0.67
CA ALA A 150 9.59 7.66 -0.78
C ALA A 150 9.00 6.95 0.45
N ALA A 151 9.24 7.48 1.65
CA ALA A 151 8.65 6.97 2.89
C ALA A 151 7.13 7.13 2.89
N GLU A 152 6.62 8.29 2.43
CA GLU A 152 5.18 8.58 2.42
C GLU A 152 4.40 7.58 1.57
N ILE A 153 4.86 7.29 0.35
CA ILE A 153 4.16 6.36 -0.54
C ILE A 153 4.21 4.91 -0.04
N ASN A 154 5.22 4.54 0.76
CA ASN A 154 5.42 3.18 1.27
C ASN A 154 5.10 3.01 2.77
N LYS A 155 4.43 3.98 3.43
CA LYS A 155 4.00 3.85 4.83
C LYS A 155 3.29 2.51 5.14
N PRO A 156 2.35 2.02 4.31
CA PRO A 156 1.70 0.73 4.55
C PRO A 156 2.69 -0.44 4.57
N PHE A 157 3.60 -0.48 3.61
CA PHE A 157 4.64 -1.52 3.55
C PHE A 157 5.58 -1.43 4.76
N PHE A 158 6.02 -0.23 5.13
CA PHE A 158 6.92 -0.03 6.27
C PHE A 158 6.28 -0.46 7.59
N LYS A 159 4.99 -0.14 7.81
CA LYS A 159 4.27 -0.65 8.98
C LYS A 159 4.22 -2.18 8.96
N TYR A 160 3.84 -2.76 7.83
CA TYR A 160 3.67 -4.20 7.68
C TYR A 160 4.96 -4.98 7.97
N VAL A 161 6.12 -4.58 7.43
CA VAL A 161 7.38 -5.32 7.63
C VAL A 161 7.92 -5.20 9.06
N VAL A 162 7.50 -4.19 9.82
CA VAL A 162 7.91 -3.98 11.21
C VAL A 162 6.94 -4.64 12.19
N SER A 163 5.63 -4.54 11.96
CA SER A 163 4.60 -4.98 12.91
C SER A 163 3.83 -6.23 12.47
N GLY A 164 3.89 -6.64 11.21
CA GLY A 164 3.06 -7.67 10.64
C GLY A 164 1.61 -7.24 10.36
N GLN A 165 1.23 -6.00 10.65
CA GLN A 165 -0.15 -5.50 10.54
C GLN A 165 -0.33 -4.51 9.40
N PRO A 166 -1.56 -4.41 8.83
CA PRO A 166 -1.85 -3.46 7.77
C PRO A 166 -1.88 -2.00 8.27
N TRP A 167 -1.71 -1.06 7.37
CA TRP A 167 -2.03 0.35 7.57
C TRP A 167 -3.54 0.55 7.61
N VAL A 168 -4.05 1.09 8.71
CA VAL A 168 -5.48 1.26 8.97
C VAL A 168 -5.90 2.69 8.68
N THR A 169 -6.73 2.88 7.66
CA THR A 169 -7.39 4.15 7.36
C THR A 169 -8.85 4.10 7.81
N ALA A 170 -9.21 4.93 8.79
CA ALA A 170 -10.61 5.12 9.17
C ALA A 170 -11.26 6.17 8.27
N LYS A 171 -12.38 5.82 7.64
CA LYS A 171 -13.14 6.75 6.80
C LYS A 171 -14.57 6.88 7.31
N PHE A 172 -15.03 8.09 7.49
CA PHE A 172 -16.42 8.40 7.81
C PHE A 172 -16.85 9.70 7.13
N ALA A 173 -18.15 9.81 6.88
CA ALA A 173 -18.76 11.06 6.42
C ALA A 173 -19.38 11.77 7.62
N VAL A 174 -19.13 13.06 7.74
CA VAL A 174 -19.67 13.89 8.83
C VAL A 174 -20.25 15.20 8.28
N SER A 175 -21.27 15.71 8.97
CA SER A 175 -21.75 17.08 8.81
C SER A 175 -20.75 18.06 9.42
N LEU A 176 -20.92 19.37 9.18
CA LEU A 176 -20.04 20.41 9.73
C LEU A 176 -20.00 20.42 11.27
N ASP A 177 -21.06 19.95 11.92
CA ASP A 177 -21.14 19.79 13.37
C ASP A 177 -20.70 18.38 13.86
N GLY A 178 -20.05 17.59 13.00
CA GLY A 178 -19.46 16.31 13.36
C GLY A 178 -20.42 15.14 13.51
N LYS A 179 -21.62 15.20 12.94
CA LYS A 179 -22.62 14.11 13.00
C LYS A 179 -22.46 13.14 11.82
N ILE A 180 -22.55 11.84 12.10
CA ILE A 180 -22.48 10.76 11.09
C ILE A 180 -23.86 10.27 10.63
N ALA A 181 -24.92 10.67 11.34
CA ALA A 181 -26.32 10.37 11.01
C ALA A 181 -27.25 11.35 11.76
N THR A 182 -28.52 11.42 11.35
CA THR A 182 -29.59 12.08 12.10
C THR A 182 -29.96 11.26 13.35
N ASN A 183 -30.77 11.84 14.25
CA ASN A 183 -31.34 11.12 15.40
C ASN A 183 -32.23 9.92 14.99
N MET A 184 -32.73 9.91 13.76
CA MET A 184 -33.52 8.81 13.17
C MET A 184 -32.62 7.75 12.49
N GLY A 185 -31.28 7.92 12.50
CA GLY A 185 -30.33 7.01 11.88
C GLY A 185 -30.12 7.25 10.37
N GLU A 186 -30.68 8.31 9.79
CA GLU A 186 -30.50 8.62 8.37
C GLU A 186 -29.10 9.18 8.14
N SER A 187 -28.35 8.58 7.19
CA SER A 187 -26.96 8.95 6.84
C SER A 187 -26.76 9.26 5.35
N GLN A 188 -27.81 9.22 4.54
CA GLN A 188 -27.73 9.39 3.09
C GLN A 188 -28.48 10.67 2.64
N TRP A 189 -27.85 11.68 2.00
CA TRP A 189 -26.38 11.75 1.71
C TRP A 189 -25.80 12.91 2.50
N ILE A 190 -24.75 12.67 3.31
CA ILE A 190 -24.06 13.72 4.08
C ILE A 190 -23.07 14.45 3.17
N THR A 191 -22.42 13.72 2.23
CA THR A 191 -21.39 14.25 1.34
C THR A 191 -21.83 14.26 -0.12
N GLY A 192 -21.24 15.17 -0.91
CA GLY A 192 -21.51 15.32 -2.33
C GLY A 192 -20.96 14.16 -3.18
N GLU A 193 -21.29 14.17 -4.47
CA GLU A 193 -20.90 13.12 -5.42
C GLU A 193 -19.38 12.96 -5.55
N GLN A 194 -18.64 14.07 -5.62
CA GLN A 194 -17.18 14.06 -5.70
C GLN A 194 -16.53 13.33 -4.52
N SER A 195 -17.02 13.58 -3.29
CA SER A 195 -16.54 12.86 -2.10
C SER A 195 -16.85 11.37 -2.18
N ARG A 196 -18.02 10.99 -2.69
CA ARG A 196 -18.36 9.57 -2.90
C ARG A 196 -17.47 8.91 -3.95
N GLN A 197 -17.15 9.61 -5.05
CA GLN A 197 -16.19 9.12 -6.04
C GLN A 197 -14.79 8.94 -5.43
N ARG A 198 -14.34 9.87 -4.57
CA ARG A 198 -13.09 9.73 -3.82
C ARG A 198 -13.05 8.44 -3.00
N VAL A 199 -14.15 8.07 -2.33
CA VAL A 199 -14.25 6.80 -1.59
C VAL A 199 -14.11 5.60 -2.51
N HIS A 200 -14.68 5.63 -3.72
CA HIS A 200 -14.49 4.55 -4.69
C HIS A 200 -13.04 4.44 -5.18
N HIS A 201 -12.31 5.57 -5.34
CA HIS A 201 -10.87 5.53 -5.59
C HIS A 201 -10.10 4.90 -4.41
N MET A 202 -10.44 5.26 -3.16
CA MET A 202 -9.83 4.63 -1.98
C MET A 202 -10.05 3.11 -1.98
N ARG A 203 -11.27 2.64 -2.24
CA ARG A 203 -11.57 1.20 -2.33
C ARG A 203 -10.79 0.52 -3.43
N ASN A 204 -10.57 1.19 -4.58
CA ASN A 204 -9.83 0.62 -5.71
C ASN A 204 -8.36 0.33 -5.40
N VAL A 205 -7.77 1.06 -4.47
CA VAL A 205 -6.34 0.95 -4.10
C VAL A 205 -6.10 0.28 -2.75
N THR A 206 -7.15 -0.05 -2.00
CA THR A 206 -7.06 -0.69 -0.69
C THR A 206 -7.19 -2.21 -0.81
N ASP A 207 -6.43 -2.99 0.00
CA ASP A 207 -6.49 -4.45 -0.03
C ASP A 207 -7.75 -5.01 0.60
N ALA A 208 -8.15 -4.45 1.75
CA ALA A 208 -9.36 -4.86 2.45
C ALA A 208 -10.21 -3.67 2.90
N ILE A 209 -11.52 -3.86 2.91
CA ILE A 209 -12.50 -2.94 3.47
C ILE A 209 -13.24 -3.63 4.62
N LEU A 210 -13.42 -2.92 5.73
CA LEU A 210 -14.02 -3.46 6.94
C LEU A 210 -15.22 -2.62 7.38
N VAL A 211 -16.28 -3.32 7.75
CA VAL A 211 -17.46 -2.75 8.44
C VAL A 211 -17.89 -3.63 9.60
N GLY A 212 -18.53 -3.03 10.60
CA GLY A 212 -19.22 -3.78 11.65
C GLY A 212 -20.58 -4.32 11.20
N ALA A 213 -21.09 -5.33 11.90
CA ALA A 213 -22.43 -5.91 11.67
C ALA A 213 -23.54 -4.84 11.67
N GLY A 214 -23.46 -3.85 12.55
CA GLY A 214 -24.44 -2.76 12.63
C GLY A 214 -24.60 -2.00 11.31
N THR A 215 -23.50 -1.71 10.60
CA THR A 215 -23.55 -1.07 9.29
C THR A 215 -24.22 -1.95 8.24
N VAL A 216 -23.96 -3.26 8.25
CA VAL A 216 -24.61 -4.18 7.29
C VAL A 216 -26.09 -4.31 7.57
N LEU A 217 -26.49 -4.37 8.84
CA LEU A 217 -27.91 -4.46 9.24
C LEU A 217 -28.69 -3.19 8.90
N ALA A 218 -28.06 -2.01 9.02
CA ALA A 218 -28.70 -0.73 8.71
C ALA A 218 -28.77 -0.45 7.20
N ASP A 219 -27.65 -0.61 6.48
CA ASP A 219 -27.49 -0.09 5.11
C ASP A 219 -27.49 -1.18 4.03
N ASN A 220 -27.31 -2.46 4.41
CA ASN A 220 -27.13 -3.59 3.50
C ASN A 220 -26.20 -3.23 2.30
N PRO A 221 -24.93 -2.81 2.55
CA PRO A 221 -24.06 -2.28 1.52
C PRO A 221 -23.42 -3.37 0.66
N ASN A 222 -23.01 -3.01 -0.57
CA ASN A 222 -22.20 -3.89 -1.43
C ASN A 222 -20.70 -3.82 -1.10
N LEU A 223 -20.20 -2.68 -0.63
CA LEU A 223 -18.78 -2.37 -0.38
C LEU A 223 -17.86 -2.55 -1.60
N THR A 224 -18.41 -2.44 -2.80
CA THR A 224 -17.67 -2.58 -4.06
C THR A 224 -17.11 -1.24 -4.55
N THR A 225 -16.11 -1.33 -5.39
CA THR A 225 -15.57 -0.19 -6.17
C THR A 225 -16.45 0.08 -7.37
N ARG A 226 -16.83 1.35 -7.58
CA ARG A 226 -17.62 1.82 -8.73
C ARG A 226 -17.02 3.15 -9.20
N LEU A 227 -16.09 3.08 -10.16
CA LEU A 227 -15.47 4.23 -10.79
C LEU A 227 -16.25 4.59 -12.05
N GLN A 228 -16.42 5.90 -12.31
CA GLN A 228 -17.08 6.39 -13.51
C GLN A 228 -16.12 6.46 -14.71
N ASP A 229 -14.85 6.80 -14.46
CA ASP A 229 -13.90 7.22 -15.50
C ASP A 229 -12.81 6.20 -15.86
N ASN A 230 -12.79 5.01 -15.26
CA ASN A 230 -11.77 4.00 -15.57
C ASN A 230 -12.27 2.60 -15.23
N THR A 231 -13.05 2.02 -16.13
CA THR A 231 -13.68 0.70 -15.92
C THR A 231 -12.73 -0.47 -16.15
N ASP A 232 -11.64 -0.27 -16.88
CA ASP A 232 -10.75 -1.35 -17.32
C ASP A 232 -9.79 -1.86 -16.22
N ASN A 233 -9.68 -1.13 -15.11
CA ASN A 233 -8.74 -1.44 -14.03
C ASN A 233 -9.39 -1.40 -12.64
N ILE A 234 -10.66 -1.79 -12.55
CA ILE A 234 -11.38 -1.84 -11.28
C ILE A 234 -10.92 -3.05 -10.48
N ARG A 235 -10.49 -2.78 -9.22
CA ARG A 235 -10.25 -3.78 -8.20
C ARG A 235 -11.25 -3.62 -7.07
N ASN A 236 -11.82 -4.72 -6.61
CA ASN A 236 -12.63 -4.74 -5.41
C ASN A 236 -11.78 -5.22 -4.21
N PRO A 237 -11.76 -4.48 -3.08
CA PRO A 237 -11.08 -4.94 -1.88
C PRO A 237 -11.75 -6.20 -1.31
N LEU A 238 -10.99 -6.96 -0.49
CA LEU A 238 -11.59 -8.00 0.34
C LEU A 238 -12.58 -7.35 1.32
N ARG A 239 -13.84 -7.77 1.29
CA ARG A 239 -14.88 -7.25 2.18
C ARG A 239 -14.87 -8.02 3.50
N ILE A 240 -14.62 -7.36 4.61
CA ILE A 240 -14.60 -7.95 5.95
C ILE A 240 -15.76 -7.40 6.76
N VAL A 241 -16.63 -8.29 7.22
CA VAL A 241 -17.71 -7.96 8.15
C VAL A 241 -17.34 -8.47 9.54
N VAL A 242 -17.20 -7.58 10.51
CA VAL A 242 -16.97 -7.93 11.91
C VAL A 242 -18.34 -8.16 12.58
N ASP A 243 -18.61 -9.41 12.87
CA ASP A 243 -19.88 -9.85 13.49
C ASP A 243 -19.63 -11.02 14.47
N SER A 244 -19.37 -10.68 15.71
CA SER A 244 -18.94 -11.62 16.75
C SER A 244 -19.88 -12.80 16.94
N SER A 245 -21.18 -12.60 16.79
CA SER A 245 -22.22 -13.61 17.05
C SER A 245 -22.99 -14.08 15.81
N GLY A 246 -22.63 -13.64 14.61
CA GLY A 246 -23.26 -14.06 13.36
C GLY A 246 -24.71 -13.56 13.20
N ARG A 247 -24.95 -12.25 13.42
CA ARG A 247 -26.28 -11.62 13.32
C ARG A 247 -26.67 -11.26 11.89
N VAL A 248 -25.66 -11.02 11.04
CA VAL A 248 -25.86 -10.58 9.65
C VAL A 248 -26.39 -11.74 8.81
N SER A 249 -27.53 -11.53 8.14
CA SER A 249 -28.13 -12.55 7.28
C SER A 249 -27.17 -13.00 6.17
N PRO A 250 -27.10 -14.32 5.87
CA PRO A 250 -26.38 -14.82 4.69
C PRO A 250 -26.90 -14.27 3.35
N LYS A 251 -28.10 -13.66 3.34
CA LYS A 251 -28.68 -12.99 2.17
C LYS A 251 -28.25 -11.53 2.03
N ALA A 252 -27.43 -11.01 2.95
CA ALA A 252 -26.93 -9.63 2.87
C ALA A 252 -26.09 -9.42 1.59
N ARG A 253 -26.25 -8.26 0.95
CA ARG A 253 -25.55 -7.95 -0.32
C ARG A 253 -24.05 -8.09 -0.26
N VAL A 254 -23.43 -7.81 0.89
CA VAL A 254 -21.99 -7.97 1.11
C VAL A 254 -21.51 -9.41 0.94
N TYR A 255 -22.37 -10.39 1.15
CA TYR A 255 -22.09 -11.83 1.03
C TYR A 255 -22.64 -12.46 -0.25
N HIS A 256 -23.42 -11.70 -1.03
CA HIS A 256 -24.10 -12.26 -2.20
C HIS A 256 -23.07 -12.73 -3.24
N PRO A 257 -23.22 -13.95 -3.81
CA PRO A 257 -22.25 -14.51 -4.78
C PRO A 257 -22.01 -13.63 -6.02
N ASP A 258 -23.06 -12.93 -6.48
CA ASP A 258 -22.95 -12.03 -7.64
C ASP A 258 -22.29 -10.67 -7.31
N THR A 259 -22.00 -10.40 -6.04
CA THR A 259 -21.28 -9.17 -5.66
C THR A 259 -19.79 -9.34 -5.95
N PRO A 260 -19.19 -8.54 -6.85
CA PRO A 260 -17.80 -8.70 -7.26
C PRO A 260 -16.82 -8.68 -6.10
N GLY A 261 -15.81 -9.55 -6.14
CA GLY A 261 -14.78 -9.68 -5.11
C GLY A 261 -15.16 -10.66 -3.99
N ASN A 262 -14.20 -10.95 -3.12
CA ASN A 262 -14.35 -11.90 -2.02
C ASN A 262 -14.89 -11.25 -0.75
N SER A 263 -15.48 -12.03 0.13
CA SER A 263 -15.96 -11.58 1.43
C SER A 263 -15.55 -12.53 2.56
N VAL A 264 -15.48 -11.95 3.76
CA VAL A 264 -15.09 -12.62 5.00
C VAL A 264 -16.09 -12.26 6.09
N LEU A 265 -16.50 -13.24 6.86
CA LEU A 265 -17.09 -13.05 8.18
C LEU A 265 -15.96 -13.19 9.21
N ALA A 266 -15.61 -12.11 9.91
CA ALA A 266 -14.75 -12.13 11.09
C ALA A 266 -15.64 -12.27 12.33
N THR A 267 -15.56 -13.40 13.00
CA THR A 267 -16.48 -13.79 14.08
C THR A 267 -15.75 -14.45 15.24
N THR A 268 -16.48 -14.81 16.30
CA THR A 268 -15.96 -15.53 17.45
C THR A 268 -16.67 -16.89 17.61
N SER A 269 -16.35 -17.62 18.67
CA SER A 269 -17.02 -18.89 19.02
C SER A 269 -18.52 -18.76 19.28
N GLN A 270 -19.05 -17.53 19.42
CA GLN A 270 -20.46 -17.25 19.64
C GLN A 270 -21.33 -17.43 18.38
N ALA A 271 -20.73 -17.37 17.20
CA ALA A 271 -21.48 -17.56 15.94
C ALA A 271 -21.90 -19.03 15.79
N LYS A 272 -23.17 -19.23 15.43
CA LYS A 272 -23.70 -20.58 15.23
C LYS A 272 -22.98 -21.28 14.06
N ALA A 273 -22.54 -22.52 14.28
CA ALA A 273 -21.86 -23.31 13.26
C ALA A 273 -22.71 -23.49 11.97
N SER A 274 -24.03 -23.58 12.10
CA SER A 274 -24.95 -23.67 10.95
C SER A 274 -24.95 -22.41 10.11
N HIS A 275 -24.83 -21.22 10.74
CA HIS A 275 -24.73 -19.93 10.06
C HIS A 275 -23.39 -19.81 9.30
N CYS A 276 -22.28 -20.16 9.93
CA CYS A 276 -20.96 -20.18 9.29
C CYS A 276 -20.95 -21.14 8.08
N LYS A 277 -21.45 -22.37 8.23
CA LYS A 277 -21.55 -23.34 7.12
C LYS A 277 -22.39 -22.83 5.96
N GLN A 278 -23.48 -22.11 6.22
CA GLN A 278 -24.29 -21.49 5.18
C GLN A 278 -23.51 -20.43 4.40
N LEU A 279 -22.76 -19.57 5.08
CA LEU A 279 -21.90 -18.56 4.44
C LEU A 279 -20.75 -19.21 3.65
N GLU A 280 -20.09 -20.23 4.20
CA GLU A 280 -19.05 -21.00 3.50
C GLU A 280 -19.57 -21.62 2.20
N SER A 281 -20.80 -22.14 2.20
CA SER A 281 -21.43 -22.70 1.00
C SER A 281 -21.68 -21.66 -0.10
N GLN A 282 -21.64 -20.37 0.22
CA GLN A 282 -21.74 -19.23 -0.70
C GLN A 282 -20.36 -18.65 -1.09
N GLY A 283 -19.26 -19.28 -0.63
CA GLY A 283 -17.90 -18.81 -0.90
C GLY A 283 -17.37 -17.72 0.05
N VAL A 284 -18.09 -17.42 1.13
CA VAL A 284 -17.61 -16.49 2.18
C VAL A 284 -16.60 -17.20 3.05
N LYS A 285 -15.40 -16.61 3.23
CA LYS A 285 -14.43 -17.12 4.20
C LYS A 285 -14.88 -16.83 5.62
N ILE A 286 -14.66 -17.76 6.54
CA ILE A 286 -14.91 -17.57 7.97
C ILE A 286 -13.58 -17.43 8.72
N TRP A 287 -13.40 -16.31 9.40
CA TRP A 287 -12.30 -16.12 10.34
C TRP A 287 -12.86 -16.19 11.76
N ASN A 288 -12.60 -17.31 12.43
CA ASN A 288 -12.92 -17.47 13.85
C ASN A 288 -11.76 -16.93 14.67
N LEU A 289 -11.99 -15.80 15.35
CA LEU A 289 -10.96 -15.01 16.04
C LEU A 289 -11.22 -15.02 17.55
N PRO A 290 -10.19 -14.77 18.38
CA PRO A 290 -10.33 -14.58 19.81
C PRO A 290 -11.31 -13.46 20.16
N GLU A 291 -11.91 -13.56 21.33
CA GLU A 291 -12.76 -12.53 21.92
C GLU A 291 -11.93 -11.51 22.71
N ASP A 292 -12.39 -10.27 22.72
CA ASP A 292 -11.94 -9.25 23.67
C ASP A 292 -12.63 -9.44 25.03
N ALA A 293 -12.34 -8.58 26.01
CA ALA A 293 -12.94 -8.60 27.34
C ALA A 293 -14.48 -8.42 27.33
N ASN A 294 -15.06 -7.94 26.24
CA ASN A 294 -16.50 -7.71 26.08
C ASN A 294 -17.18 -8.82 25.26
N GLY A 295 -16.47 -9.90 24.90
CA GLY A 295 -16.99 -10.98 24.06
C GLY A 295 -17.12 -10.61 22.59
N ARG A 296 -16.42 -9.57 22.12
CA ARG A 296 -16.38 -9.15 20.72
C ARG A 296 -15.10 -9.67 20.06
N VAL A 297 -15.06 -9.65 18.73
CA VAL A 297 -13.84 -9.95 17.97
C VAL A 297 -12.70 -9.05 18.46
N ASN A 298 -11.59 -9.66 18.87
CA ASN A 298 -10.36 -8.94 19.21
C ASN A 298 -9.76 -8.29 17.96
N LEU A 299 -9.70 -6.96 17.94
CA LEU A 299 -9.28 -6.21 16.76
C LEU A 299 -7.77 -6.36 16.45
N ASN A 300 -6.92 -6.54 17.46
CA ASN A 300 -5.50 -6.83 17.21
C ASN A 300 -5.34 -8.17 16.48
N SER A 301 -6.00 -9.23 16.97
CA SER A 301 -5.99 -10.53 16.30
C SER A 301 -6.57 -10.49 14.88
N LEU A 302 -7.54 -9.61 14.64
CA LEU A 302 -8.07 -9.37 13.31
C LEU A 302 -7.03 -8.69 12.40
N LEU A 303 -6.32 -7.69 12.89
CA LEU A 303 -5.25 -7.02 12.14
C LEU A 303 -4.08 -7.97 11.84
N ASP A 304 -3.69 -8.80 12.81
CA ASP A 304 -2.69 -9.85 12.61
C ASP A 304 -3.13 -10.80 11.51
N LYS A 305 -4.41 -11.23 11.53
CA LYS A 305 -4.97 -12.12 10.49
C LYS A 305 -4.97 -11.48 9.10
N ILE A 306 -5.26 -10.18 9.00
CA ILE A 306 -5.21 -9.44 7.73
C ILE A 306 -3.76 -9.36 7.21
N GLY A 307 -2.79 -9.13 8.10
CA GLY A 307 -1.36 -9.15 7.76
C GLY A 307 -0.88 -10.53 7.30
N GLU A 308 -1.28 -11.62 7.96
CA GLU A 308 -0.97 -13.00 7.54
C GLU A 308 -1.46 -13.33 6.13
N GLU A 309 -2.56 -12.71 5.70
CA GLU A 309 -3.08 -12.84 4.31
C GLU A 309 -2.29 -11.94 3.32
N GLY A 310 -1.22 -11.26 3.76
CA GLY A 310 -0.35 -10.42 2.94
C GLY A 310 -0.97 -9.07 2.52
N MET A 311 -1.91 -8.55 3.29
CA MET A 311 -2.59 -7.30 3.00
C MET A 311 -1.90 -6.14 3.71
N LEU A 312 -1.53 -5.12 2.95
CA LEU A 312 -0.83 -3.94 3.47
C LEU A 312 -1.77 -2.83 3.94
N THR A 313 -3.00 -2.80 3.44
CA THR A 313 -3.93 -1.67 3.65
C THR A 313 -5.33 -2.14 4.03
N LEU A 314 -5.89 -1.49 5.05
CA LEU A 314 -7.25 -1.71 5.54
C LEU A 314 -8.01 -0.38 5.56
N LEU A 315 -9.17 -0.33 4.87
CA LEU A 315 -10.12 0.77 4.94
C LEU A 315 -11.29 0.41 5.87
N VAL A 316 -11.42 1.11 6.99
CA VAL A 316 -12.54 0.94 7.93
C VAL A 316 -13.62 1.95 7.60
N GLU A 317 -14.74 1.46 7.06
CA GLU A 317 -15.92 2.27 6.71
C GLU A 317 -17.13 1.92 7.60
N GLY A 318 -16.88 1.63 8.86
CA GLY A 318 -17.92 1.17 9.75
C GLY A 318 -18.74 2.27 10.41
N GLY A 319 -19.78 1.87 11.13
CA GLY A 319 -20.55 2.72 12.02
C GLY A 319 -19.76 3.11 13.28
N SER A 320 -20.40 3.90 14.15
CA SER A 320 -19.77 4.44 15.36
C SER A 320 -19.15 3.39 16.29
N GLU A 321 -19.76 2.21 16.42
CA GLU A 321 -19.25 1.16 17.31
C GLU A 321 -17.88 0.65 16.89
N ILE A 322 -17.72 0.26 15.61
CA ILE A 322 -16.45 -0.30 15.14
C ILE A 322 -15.37 0.78 15.05
N LEU A 323 -15.72 1.99 14.58
CA LEU A 323 -14.79 3.12 14.57
C LEU A 323 -14.35 3.49 15.99
N GLY A 324 -15.31 3.55 16.94
CA GLY A 324 -15.03 3.81 18.35
C GLY A 324 -14.09 2.77 18.96
N ALA A 325 -14.24 1.48 18.64
CA ALA A 325 -13.35 0.43 19.11
C ALA A 325 -11.92 0.60 18.54
N PHE A 326 -11.77 0.89 17.24
CA PHE A 326 -10.46 1.18 16.65
C PHE A 326 -9.77 2.40 17.26
N VAL A 327 -10.55 3.46 17.62
CA VAL A 327 -10.01 4.64 18.33
C VAL A 327 -9.57 4.25 19.75
N ALA A 328 -10.44 3.55 20.48
CA ALA A 328 -10.17 3.18 21.90
C ALA A 328 -8.91 2.32 22.03
N ASP A 329 -8.68 1.42 21.10
CA ASP A 329 -7.53 0.53 21.08
C ASP A 329 -6.27 1.14 20.41
N GLY A 330 -6.36 2.40 19.89
CA GLY A 330 -5.24 3.08 19.24
C GLY A 330 -4.79 2.45 17.91
N LEU A 331 -5.70 1.80 17.18
CA LEU A 331 -5.41 0.98 16.00
C LEU A 331 -5.53 1.73 14.66
N MET A 332 -5.72 3.04 14.67
CA MET A 332 -5.84 3.86 13.47
C MET A 332 -4.52 4.55 13.13
N ASP A 333 -4.08 4.43 11.89
CA ASP A 333 -2.89 5.13 11.37
C ASP A 333 -3.27 6.43 10.65
N GLN A 334 -4.46 6.45 10.04
CA GLN A 334 -4.94 7.58 9.25
C GLN A 334 -6.45 7.76 9.39
N VAL A 335 -6.89 9.01 9.33
CA VAL A 335 -8.32 9.38 9.30
C VAL A 335 -8.62 10.14 8.02
N CYS A 336 -9.75 9.80 7.39
CA CYS A 336 -10.34 10.48 6.24
C CYS A 336 -11.80 10.84 6.57
N ALA A 337 -12.06 12.12 6.86
CA ALA A 337 -13.38 12.66 7.15
C ALA A 337 -13.89 13.54 6.00
#